data_d19f1c979d3c78c858b7f8075ff161b8
#
_entry.id   d19f1c979d3c78c858b7f8075ff161b8
#
_cell.length_a   1.000
_cell.length_b   1.000
_cell.length_c   1.000
_cell.angle_alpha   90.00
_cell.angle_beta   90.00
_cell.angle_gamma   90.00
#
_symmetry.space_group_name_H-M   'P 1'
#
loop_
_entity.id
_entity.type
_entity.pdbx_description
1 polymer ?
#
loop_
_entity_poly.entity_id
_entity_poly.type
_entity_poly.pdbx_seq_one_letter_code
_entity_poly.pdbx_strand_id
1 'polypeptide(L)'
;MSTHHGWSGSPALRVAVQLPPAARAGVVICPPLGQEGIIAYRTLRLLADGLEARGVASVRYDPSGRGDAAPDTRPDAQVRSAEHAAALLRSAGVEHVTFVGLASAALVAAAAAADGDGLVVWDAPASGRAWLRGQRALAAMTIGPDRVVDGVESLIGIDVDPAEADELAALTFAPRQGSTVALVRPGSRAPRGLGAVETTEVTGSAELLDGSSLVAVIPGSAVDTVVAWVDAWAPPGARPVAPPLLHEVLDVDARVSERIVRFGPDDLFAIETVGSGQSEHAPVVVLHNGGAEHRVGVADFQVALARGLARDGARVVRVDRRGTGESSAVAADERALFYTQEWLDDQSAVLDALAAPAEQLVLVGMCAGAWLAGRDTEDPPRLVVEISPNDYRRNTAQPGTYAEALRVVARPSPLRLRVRGWWNALVPEPVRERVARRGSHGGVVGHVRPLVEHGTDVVVIAAPEDAELFDRLGGRRAERRWSGEGRSGRLQVVRVADGDHAMFSPVMREVALAEVRSRVAAAFPVHA
;
A
#
# COMPACT_ATOMS: atom_id res chain seq x y z
N MET A 1 20.87 -4.06 -13.55
CA MET A 1 20.27 -2.98 -12.78
C MET A 1 20.26 -3.42 -11.33
N SER A 2 20.89 -2.68 -10.43
CA SER A 2 20.95 -3.08 -9.01
C SER A 2 20.33 -1.98 -8.14
N THR A 3 19.13 -2.27 -7.61
CA THR A 3 18.54 -1.44 -6.56
C THR A 3 19.08 -1.90 -5.21
N HIS A 4 19.70 -0.99 -4.48
CA HIS A 4 20.19 -1.24 -3.12
C HIS A 4 19.07 -0.87 -2.13
N HIS A 5 18.63 -1.85 -1.39
CA HIS A 5 17.57 -1.68 -0.39
C HIS A 5 18.15 -1.77 1.02
N GLY A 6 17.61 -0.98 1.94
CA GLY A 6 18.01 -1.01 3.35
C GLY A 6 17.48 0.18 4.11
N TRP A 7 18.09 0.47 5.25
CA TRP A 7 17.75 1.60 6.09
C TRP A 7 18.96 2.53 6.26
N SER A 8 18.68 3.84 6.39
CA SER A 8 19.73 4.87 6.54
C SER A 8 19.23 6.02 7.42
N GLY A 9 20.11 6.55 8.27
CA GLY A 9 19.82 7.72 9.12
C GLY A 9 19.41 7.37 10.54
N SER A 10 19.06 8.41 11.30
CA SER A 10 18.55 8.31 12.69
C SER A 10 17.59 9.48 12.98
N PRO A 11 16.26 9.19 13.09
CA PRO A 11 15.59 7.92 12.81
C PRO A 11 15.81 7.43 11.38
N ALA A 12 15.84 6.12 11.19
CA ALA A 12 16.21 5.53 9.93
C ALA A 12 15.07 5.59 8.90
N LEU A 13 15.36 6.06 7.70
CA LEU A 13 14.51 5.93 6.53
C LEU A 13 14.65 4.53 5.94
N ARG A 14 13.58 3.97 5.43
CA ARG A 14 13.68 2.85 4.49
C ARG A 14 14.02 3.44 3.11
N VAL A 15 15.06 2.95 2.47
CA VAL A 15 15.52 3.49 1.19
C VAL A 15 15.64 2.42 0.11
N ALA A 16 15.41 2.85 -1.14
CA ALA A 16 15.72 2.12 -2.36
C ALA A 16 16.58 3.03 -3.24
N VAL A 17 17.87 2.72 -3.35
CA VAL A 17 18.85 3.51 -4.09
C VAL A 17 19.20 2.79 -5.39
N GLN A 18 18.93 3.43 -6.52
CA GLN A 18 19.31 2.93 -7.84
C GLN A 18 20.53 3.70 -8.34
N LEU A 19 21.59 2.96 -8.60
CA LEU A 19 22.86 3.54 -9.01
C LEU A 19 23.36 2.90 -10.32
N PRO A 20 23.46 3.65 -11.42
CA PRO A 20 24.25 3.23 -12.56
C PRO A 20 25.73 3.16 -12.15
N PRO A 21 26.61 2.41 -12.85
CA PRO A 21 28.04 2.33 -12.53
C PRO A 21 28.72 3.69 -12.49
N ALA A 22 28.22 4.64 -13.26
CA ALA A 22 28.62 6.05 -13.24
C ALA A 22 27.41 6.93 -13.48
N ALA A 23 27.22 7.95 -12.65
CA ALA A 23 26.06 8.86 -12.71
C ALA A 23 26.46 10.25 -13.19
N ARG A 24 25.54 10.88 -13.94
CA ARG A 24 25.67 12.30 -14.34
C ARG A 24 25.00 13.24 -13.35
N ALA A 25 23.93 12.77 -12.72
CA ALA A 25 23.14 13.48 -11.72
C ALA A 25 22.42 12.46 -10.83
N GLY A 26 21.73 12.93 -9.80
CA GLY A 26 20.87 12.11 -8.96
C GLY A 26 19.52 12.76 -8.72
N VAL A 27 18.53 11.93 -8.44
CA VAL A 27 17.16 12.33 -8.19
C VAL A 27 16.68 11.81 -6.83
N VAL A 28 16.21 12.72 -5.99
CA VAL A 28 15.43 12.40 -4.81
C VAL A 28 13.95 12.34 -5.23
N ILE A 29 13.36 11.16 -5.22
CA ILE A 29 11.96 10.95 -5.54
C ILE A 29 11.19 10.98 -4.22
N CYS A 30 10.56 12.13 -3.92
CA CYS A 30 9.80 12.33 -2.70
C CYS A 30 8.46 11.59 -2.78
N PRO A 31 8.10 10.77 -1.78
CA PRO A 31 6.83 10.05 -1.77
C PRO A 31 5.67 11.00 -1.44
N PRO A 32 4.54 10.95 -2.18
CA PRO A 32 3.32 11.63 -1.80
C PRO A 32 2.75 11.12 -0.47
N LEU A 33 1.94 11.94 0.20
CA LEU A 33 1.34 11.62 1.48
C LEU A 33 0.04 10.82 1.31
N GLY A 34 -0.20 9.90 2.23
CA GLY A 34 -1.44 9.15 2.32
C GLY A 34 -1.75 8.33 1.07
N GLN A 35 -3.01 8.35 0.65
CA GLN A 35 -3.49 7.60 -0.51
C GLN A 35 -2.74 7.93 -1.80
N GLU A 36 -2.32 9.20 -1.98
CA GLU A 36 -1.52 9.61 -3.13
C GLU A 36 -0.21 8.79 -3.22
N GLY A 37 0.46 8.53 -2.08
CA GLY A 37 1.68 7.74 -2.00
C GLY A 37 1.46 6.26 -2.30
N ILE A 38 0.37 5.70 -1.78
CA ILE A 38 0.02 4.29 -2.00
C ILE A 38 -0.18 4.01 -3.50
N ILE A 39 -0.99 4.83 -4.17
CA ILE A 39 -1.31 4.64 -5.60
C ILE A 39 -0.16 5.01 -6.53
N ALA A 40 0.68 5.98 -6.14
CA ALA A 40 1.80 6.44 -6.95
C ALA A 40 3.06 5.56 -6.81
N TYR A 41 3.11 4.65 -5.84
CA TYR A 41 4.33 3.90 -5.51
C TYR A 41 4.97 3.24 -6.73
N ARG A 42 4.15 2.52 -7.53
CA ARG A 42 4.62 1.83 -8.73
C ARG A 42 5.09 2.80 -9.82
N THR A 43 4.38 3.91 -10.01
CA THR A 43 4.78 4.99 -10.93
C THR A 43 6.15 5.57 -10.58
N LEU A 44 6.40 5.83 -9.29
CA LEU A 44 7.67 6.39 -8.81
C LEU A 44 8.82 5.38 -8.90
N ARG A 45 8.53 4.07 -8.80
CA ARG A 45 9.51 3.03 -9.09
C ARG A 45 9.90 3.04 -10.56
N LEU A 46 8.93 3.08 -11.48
CA LEU A 46 9.19 3.12 -12.91
C LEU A 46 9.92 4.40 -13.33
N LEU A 47 9.64 5.53 -12.65
CA LEU A 47 10.43 6.74 -12.82
C LEU A 47 11.92 6.50 -12.48
N ALA A 48 12.19 5.83 -11.37
CA ALA A 48 13.58 5.50 -10.99
C ALA A 48 14.24 4.57 -12.01
N ASP A 49 13.53 3.56 -12.53
CA ASP A 49 14.03 2.67 -13.59
C ASP A 49 14.35 3.44 -14.88
N GLY A 50 13.47 4.39 -15.27
CA GLY A 50 13.70 5.26 -16.43
C GLY A 50 14.89 6.20 -16.27
N LEU A 51 15.13 6.72 -15.08
CA LEU A 51 16.29 7.56 -14.74
C LEU A 51 17.59 6.77 -14.80
N GLU A 52 17.62 5.57 -14.21
CA GLU A 52 18.80 4.69 -14.25
C GLU A 52 19.20 4.36 -15.70
N ALA A 53 18.22 4.09 -16.57
CA ALA A 53 18.44 3.83 -17.99
C ALA A 53 19.10 5.02 -18.73
N ARG A 54 19.04 6.24 -18.15
CA ARG A 54 19.70 7.45 -18.65
C ARG A 54 21.00 7.80 -17.91
N GLY A 55 21.52 6.91 -17.06
CA GLY A 55 22.72 7.15 -16.27
C GLY A 55 22.51 8.20 -15.17
N VAL A 56 21.29 8.29 -14.62
CA VAL A 56 20.94 9.14 -13.49
C VAL A 56 20.66 8.27 -12.28
N ALA A 57 21.36 8.54 -11.16
CA ALA A 57 21.11 7.87 -9.90
C ALA A 57 19.76 8.32 -9.31
N SER A 58 19.12 7.49 -8.50
CA SER A 58 17.92 7.90 -7.78
C SER A 58 17.81 7.28 -6.41
N VAL A 59 17.07 7.95 -5.52
CA VAL A 59 16.67 7.42 -4.23
C VAL A 59 15.17 7.61 -4.05
N ARG A 60 14.49 6.52 -3.73
CA ARG A 60 13.12 6.49 -3.19
C ARG A 60 13.20 6.11 -1.73
N TYR A 61 12.30 6.60 -0.90
CA TYR A 61 12.35 6.36 0.54
C TYR A 61 10.96 6.37 1.16
N ASP A 62 10.83 5.69 2.30
CA ASP A 62 9.74 5.92 3.23
C ASP A 62 10.25 6.91 4.29
N PRO A 63 9.56 8.03 4.52
CA PRO A 63 9.98 9.03 5.51
C PRO A 63 9.98 8.45 6.93
N SER A 64 10.85 8.94 7.80
CA SER A 64 10.82 8.54 9.20
C SER A 64 9.42 8.79 9.80
N GLY A 65 8.94 7.85 10.59
CA GLY A 65 7.58 7.84 11.12
C GLY A 65 6.51 7.27 10.19
N ARG A 66 6.86 6.90 8.95
CA ARG A 66 5.92 6.36 7.94
C ARG A 66 6.46 5.09 7.29
N GLY A 67 5.55 4.27 6.79
CA GLY A 67 5.89 3.07 6.04
C GLY A 67 6.82 2.13 6.80
N ASP A 68 7.82 1.62 6.07
CA ASP A 68 8.84 0.72 6.62
C ASP A 68 10.02 1.45 7.31
N ALA A 69 9.92 2.76 7.53
CA ALA A 69 10.92 3.52 8.25
C ALA A 69 10.83 3.33 9.78
N ALA A 70 11.85 3.82 10.48
CA ALA A 70 11.82 3.87 11.94
C ALA A 70 10.71 4.82 12.44
N PRO A 71 10.12 4.54 13.61
CA PRO A 71 9.19 5.46 14.25
C PRO A 71 9.81 6.85 14.46
N ASP A 72 9.04 7.89 14.17
CA ASP A 72 9.43 9.28 14.37
C ASP A 72 8.17 10.11 14.67
N THR A 73 8.23 10.98 15.66
CA THR A 73 7.13 11.86 16.05
C THR A 73 7.44 13.34 15.79
N ARG A 74 8.54 13.62 15.10
CA ARG A 74 8.89 15.00 14.76
C ARG A 74 7.98 15.53 13.68
N PRO A 75 7.40 16.72 13.85
CA PRO A 75 6.45 17.26 12.87
C PRO A 75 7.08 17.58 11.51
N ASP A 76 8.40 17.89 11.47
CA ASP A 76 9.18 18.19 10.26
C ASP A 76 9.82 16.94 9.59
N ALA A 77 9.45 15.74 10.05
CA ALA A 77 10.04 14.47 9.59
C ALA A 77 10.02 14.30 8.06
N GLN A 78 8.99 14.77 7.38
CA GLN A 78 8.86 14.67 5.92
C GLN A 78 9.99 15.43 5.19
N VAL A 79 10.22 16.68 5.56
CA VAL A 79 11.25 17.53 4.93
C VAL A 79 12.65 17.01 5.26
N ARG A 80 12.92 16.71 6.54
CA ARG A 80 14.21 16.16 6.98
C ARG A 80 14.55 14.84 6.31
N SER A 81 13.54 14.01 6.04
CA SER A 81 13.73 12.75 5.31
C SER A 81 14.17 12.99 3.87
N ALA A 82 13.58 13.97 3.19
CA ALA A 82 13.98 14.36 1.85
C ALA A 82 15.42 14.93 1.81
N GLU A 83 15.79 15.76 2.78
CA GLU A 83 17.16 16.28 2.95
C GLU A 83 18.16 15.15 3.19
N HIS A 84 17.82 14.17 4.05
CA HIS A 84 18.67 13.01 4.30
C HIS A 84 18.84 12.15 3.03
N ALA A 85 17.78 11.93 2.26
CA ALA A 85 17.84 11.20 0.99
C ALA A 85 18.76 11.89 -0.02
N ALA A 86 18.76 13.24 -0.07
CA ALA A 86 19.71 14.00 -0.88
C ALA A 86 21.15 13.84 -0.38
N ALA A 87 21.38 13.90 0.93
CA ALA A 87 22.68 13.69 1.54
C ALA A 87 23.23 12.29 1.24
N LEU A 88 22.35 11.27 1.19
CA LEU A 88 22.71 9.91 0.83
C LEU A 88 23.23 9.82 -0.61
N LEU A 89 22.57 10.45 -1.59
CA LEU A 89 23.06 10.52 -2.97
C LEU A 89 24.40 11.27 -3.05
N ARG A 90 24.54 12.39 -2.33
CA ARG A 90 25.79 13.15 -2.29
C ARG A 90 26.93 12.31 -1.70
N SER A 91 26.67 11.52 -0.67
CA SER A 91 27.67 10.60 -0.09
C SER A 91 28.08 9.48 -1.05
N ALA A 92 27.21 9.09 -1.98
CA ALA A 92 27.51 8.15 -3.06
C ALA A 92 28.38 8.76 -4.19
N GLY A 93 28.65 10.07 -4.15
CA GLY A 93 29.46 10.78 -5.15
C GLY A 93 28.66 11.58 -6.17
N VAL A 94 27.36 11.74 -5.98
CA VAL A 94 26.48 12.54 -6.84
C VAL A 94 26.60 14.02 -6.48
N GLU A 95 27.02 14.87 -7.44
CA GLU A 95 27.18 16.33 -7.20
C GLU A 95 25.91 17.13 -7.51
N HIS A 96 25.18 16.76 -8.55
CA HIS A 96 23.98 17.46 -9.00
C HIS A 96 22.74 16.66 -8.59
N VAL A 97 21.93 17.25 -7.72
CA VAL A 97 20.72 16.63 -7.19
C VAL A 97 19.48 17.36 -7.68
N THR A 98 18.48 16.61 -8.10
CA THR A 98 17.14 17.09 -8.43
C THR A 98 16.14 16.47 -7.49
N PHE A 99 15.21 17.25 -6.96
CA PHE A 99 14.07 16.75 -6.22
C PHE A 99 12.85 16.63 -7.14
N VAL A 100 12.18 15.49 -7.10
CA VAL A 100 10.94 15.26 -7.83
C VAL A 100 9.83 15.01 -6.82
N GLY A 101 8.79 15.83 -6.86
CA GLY A 101 7.61 15.67 -6.03
C GLY A 101 6.34 15.63 -6.86
N LEU A 102 5.57 14.55 -6.72
CA LEU A 102 4.23 14.38 -7.30
C LEU A 102 3.19 14.76 -6.23
N ALA A 103 2.14 15.48 -6.59
CA ALA A 103 1.04 15.86 -5.72
C ALA A 103 1.53 16.53 -4.41
N SER A 104 1.14 16.03 -3.23
CA SER A 104 1.58 16.55 -1.93
C SER A 104 3.10 16.55 -1.76
N ALA A 105 3.81 15.57 -2.31
CA ALA A 105 5.27 15.49 -2.23
C ALA A 105 5.99 16.67 -2.89
N ALA A 106 5.35 17.37 -3.83
CA ALA A 106 5.94 18.55 -4.45
C ALA A 106 6.21 19.67 -3.44
N LEU A 107 5.40 19.79 -2.39
CA LEU A 107 5.61 20.75 -1.30
C LEU A 107 6.82 20.35 -0.45
N VAL A 108 6.96 19.06 -0.13
CA VAL A 108 8.10 18.54 0.62
C VAL A 108 9.39 18.70 -0.21
N ALA A 109 9.34 18.34 -1.49
CA ALA A 109 10.46 18.48 -2.42
C ALA A 109 10.93 19.94 -2.52
N ALA A 110 9.99 20.89 -2.64
CA ALA A 110 10.30 22.31 -2.71
C ALA A 110 10.90 22.85 -1.40
N ALA A 111 10.46 22.34 -0.24
CA ALA A 111 10.98 22.75 1.07
C ALA A 111 12.39 22.18 1.33
N ALA A 112 12.66 20.94 0.88
CA ALA A 112 13.93 20.26 1.13
C ALA A 112 15.04 20.65 0.13
N ALA A 113 14.68 21.06 -1.08
CA ALA A 113 15.65 21.38 -2.13
C ALA A 113 16.44 22.65 -1.79
N ALA A 114 17.78 22.55 -1.72
CA ALA A 114 18.69 23.67 -1.50
C ALA A 114 18.86 24.53 -2.77
N ASP A 115 19.43 25.74 -2.59
CA ASP A 115 19.80 26.57 -3.74
C ASP A 115 20.81 25.86 -4.63
N GLY A 116 20.54 25.86 -5.93
CA GLY A 116 21.31 25.14 -6.94
C GLY A 116 20.83 23.72 -7.24
N ASP A 117 20.01 23.10 -6.39
CA ASP A 117 19.36 21.82 -6.71
C ASP A 117 18.25 22.02 -7.76
N GLY A 118 18.01 21.00 -8.58
CA GLY A 118 16.87 20.97 -9.49
C GLY A 118 15.57 20.64 -8.74
N LEU A 119 14.43 21.09 -9.30
CA LEU A 119 13.13 20.81 -8.75
C LEU A 119 12.10 20.50 -9.85
N VAL A 120 11.47 19.33 -9.76
CA VAL A 120 10.30 18.96 -10.57
C VAL A 120 9.07 18.98 -9.67
N VAL A 121 8.14 19.88 -9.96
CA VAL A 121 6.85 20.01 -9.29
C VAL A 121 5.79 19.39 -10.18
N TRP A 122 5.28 18.22 -9.81
CA TRP A 122 4.37 17.45 -10.66
C TRP A 122 2.97 17.41 -10.05
N ASP A 123 2.00 18.03 -10.73
CA ASP A 123 0.57 18.07 -10.35
C ASP A 123 0.32 18.50 -8.90
N ALA A 124 1.00 19.53 -8.48
CA ALA A 124 1.08 19.94 -7.08
C ALA A 124 -0.14 20.72 -6.60
N PRO A 125 -0.55 20.59 -5.33
CA PRO A 125 -1.48 21.48 -4.70
C PRO A 125 -0.89 22.90 -4.55
N ALA A 126 -1.74 23.91 -4.45
CA ALA A 126 -1.28 25.31 -4.35
C ALA A 126 -0.46 25.62 -3.07
N SER A 127 -0.70 24.89 -1.98
CA SER A 127 0.00 24.98 -0.69
C SER A 127 -0.40 23.81 0.21
N GLY A 128 0.32 23.58 1.31
CA GLY A 128 -0.03 22.60 2.32
C GLY A 128 -1.41 22.82 2.94
N ARG A 129 -1.78 24.10 3.20
CA ARG A 129 -3.16 24.44 3.65
C ARG A 129 -4.23 24.05 2.62
N ALA A 130 -3.94 24.22 1.34
CA ALA A 130 -4.89 23.84 0.28
C ALA A 130 -5.04 22.33 0.21
N TRP A 131 -3.93 21.58 0.32
CA TRP A 131 -3.92 20.13 0.37
C TRP A 131 -4.70 19.59 1.57
N LEU A 132 -4.37 20.03 2.79
CA LEU A 132 -5.06 19.60 4.02
C LEU A 132 -6.57 19.89 3.98
N ARG A 133 -6.97 21.07 3.47
CA ARG A 133 -8.39 21.39 3.31
C ARG A 133 -9.08 20.43 2.35
N GLY A 134 -8.42 20.07 1.25
CA GLY A 134 -8.93 19.06 0.30
C GLY A 134 -9.06 17.69 0.93
N GLN A 135 -8.02 17.23 1.63
CA GLN A 135 -8.02 15.95 2.35
C GLN A 135 -9.10 15.89 3.45
N ARG A 136 -9.25 16.97 4.23
CA ARG A 136 -10.30 17.07 5.25
C ARG A 136 -11.70 17.03 4.66
N ALA A 137 -11.93 17.71 3.54
CA ALA A 137 -13.22 17.64 2.84
C ALA A 137 -13.50 16.23 2.32
N LEU A 138 -12.51 15.57 1.72
CA LEU A 138 -12.64 14.22 1.22
C LEU A 138 -12.86 13.21 2.37
N ALA A 139 -12.10 13.33 3.46
CA ALA A 139 -12.25 12.48 4.65
C ALA A 139 -13.64 12.66 5.29
N ALA A 140 -14.15 13.89 5.39
CA ALA A 140 -15.49 14.15 5.91
C ALA A 140 -16.60 13.49 5.05
N MET A 141 -16.39 13.37 3.75
CA MET A 141 -17.32 12.71 2.83
C MET A 141 -17.20 11.18 2.84
N THR A 142 -16.02 10.63 3.18
CA THR A 142 -15.72 9.21 3.08
C THR A 142 -15.80 8.51 4.44
N ILE A 143 -15.17 9.09 5.47
CA ILE A 143 -15.08 8.53 6.83
C ILE A 143 -16.21 9.12 7.71
N GLY A 144 -16.60 10.37 7.46
CA GLY A 144 -17.56 11.07 8.30
C GLY A 144 -16.91 11.90 9.43
N PRO A 145 -17.70 12.24 10.50
CA PRO A 145 -17.25 13.11 11.59
C PRO A 145 -16.24 12.43 12.54
N ASP A 146 -16.31 11.10 12.69
CA ASP A 146 -15.56 10.34 13.71
C ASP A 146 -14.12 9.98 13.25
N ARG A 147 -13.50 10.91 12.49
CA ARG A 147 -12.15 10.75 11.96
C ARG A 147 -11.03 11.24 12.90
N VAL A 148 -11.38 11.79 14.04
CA VAL A 148 -10.41 12.25 15.04
C VAL A 148 -10.47 11.37 16.27
N VAL A 149 -9.39 10.65 16.54
CA VAL A 149 -9.27 9.77 17.71
C VAL A 149 -8.04 10.22 18.51
N ASP A 150 -8.21 10.48 19.80
CA ASP A 150 -7.15 10.92 20.72
C ASP A 150 -6.32 12.10 20.20
N GLY A 151 -6.94 13.01 19.46
CA GLY A 151 -6.30 14.20 18.87
C GLY A 151 -5.59 13.94 17.53
N VAL A 152 -5.49 12.70 17.07
CA VAL A 152 -4.97 12.33 15.76
C VAL A 152 -6.09 12.39 14.73
N GLU A 153 -5.87 13.12 13.64
CA GLU A 153 -6.83 13.26 12.54
C GLU A 153 -6.55 12.24 11.44
N SER A 154 -7.51 11.35 11.16
CA SER A 154 -7.45 10.46 10.00
C SER A 154 -7.91 11.19 8.75
N LEU A 155 -7.01 11.27 7.79
CA LEU A 155 -7.25 11.73 6.43
C LEU A 155 -7.36 10.52 5.49
N ILE A 156 -7.34 10.74 4.19
CA ILE A 156 -7.41 9.63 3.25
C ILE A 156 -6.04 8.94 3.14
N GLY A 157 -5.94 7.82 3.84
CA GLY A 157 -4.74 6.95 3.85
C GLY A 157 -3.57 7.45 4.70
N ILE A 158 -3.78 8.42 5.58
CA ILE A 158 -2.76 8.90 6.52
C ILE A 158 -3.41 9.44 7.80
N ASP A 159 -2.78 9.18 8.92
CA ASP A 159 -3.11 9.78 10.21
C ASP A 159 -2.09 10.88 10.52
N VAL A 160 -2.56 12.04 10.92
CA VAL A 160 -1.72 13.19 11.25
C VAL A 160 -2.04 13.72 12.64
N ASP A 161 -1.02 14.01 13.44
CA ASP A 161 -1.20 14.73 14.69
C ASP A 161 -1.28 16.25 14.45
N PRO A 162 -1.71 17.05 15.44
CA PRO A 162 -1.84 18.50 15.27
C PRO A 162 -0.54 19.21 14.90
N ALA A 163 0.61 18.78 15.42
CA ALA A 163 1.88 19.45 15.14
C ALA A 163 2.36 19.14 13.70
N GLU A 164 2.20 17.88 13.25
CA GLU A 164 2.46 17.50 11.86
C GLU A 164 1.50 18.22 10.89
N ALA A 165 0.21 18.36 11.26
CA ALA A 165 -0.76 19.08 10.44
C ALA A 165 -0.38 20.57 10.30
N ASP A 166 0.13 21.20 11.36
CA ASP A 166 0.60 22.60 11.33
C ASP A 166 1.84 22.76 10.45
N GLU A 167 2.82 21.85 10.54
CA GLU A 167 4.00 21.83 9.67
C GLU A 167 3.61 21.63 8.20
N LEU A 168 2.77 20.66 7.91
CA LEU A 168 2.26 20.43 6.56
C LEU A 168 1.50 21.67 6.03
N ALA A 169 0.69 22.34 6.87
CA ALA A 169 -0.02 23.55 6.51
C ALA A 169 0.92 24.72 6.19
N ALA A 170 2.10 24.77 6.81
CA ALA A 170 3.09 25.81 6.59
C ALA A 170 3.83 25.67 5.26
N LEU A 171 3.84 24.47 4.65
CA LEU A 171 4.53 24.22 3.38
C LEU A 171 3.92 25.07 2.25
N THR A 172 4.79 25.83 1.58
CA THR A 172 4.43 26.70 0.46
C THR A 172 5.55 26.70 -0.57
N PHE A 173 5.21 27.10 -1.79
CA PHE A 173 6.24 27.36 -2.81
C PHE A 173 6.77 28.78 -2.67
N ALA A 174 8.05 28.94 -2.96
CA ALA A 174 8.74 30.24 -3.06
C ALA A 174 9.64 30.25 -4.29
N PRO A 175 9.89 31.41 -4.90
CA PRO A 175 10.93 31.56 -5.92
C PRO A 175 12.28 31.11 -5.37
N ARG A 176 13.03 30.35 -6.17
CA ARG A 176 14.32 29.79 -5.76
C ARG A 176 15.36 29.92 -6.87
N GLN A 177 16.63 29.82 -6.50
CA GLN A 177 17.73 29.67 -7.45
C GLN A 177 17.87 28.18 -7.82
N GLY A 178 18.07 27.90 -9.10
CA GLY A 178 18.18 26.56 -9.63
C GLY A 178 17.10 26.26 -10.68
N SER A 179 17.32 25.16 -11.42
CA SER A 179 16.38 24.73 -12.46
C SER A 179 15.09 24.22 -11.85
N THR A 180 13.97 24.79 -12.26
CA THR A 180 12.64 24.37 -11.78
C THR A 180 11.70 24.23 -12.95
N VAL A 181 10.96 23.09 -13.00
CA VAL A 181 9.88 22.85 -13.96
C VAL A 181 8.61 22.44 -13.23
N ALA A 182 7.47 22.87 -13.75
CA ALA A 182 6.16 22.44 -13.28
C ALA A 182 5.50 21.57 -14.34
N LEU A 183 5.16 20.33 -13.99
CA LEU A 183 4.31 19.46 -14.79
C LEU A 183 2.87 19.60 -14.27
N VAL A 184 1.96 19.94 -15.14
CA VAL A 184 0.57 20.25 -14.78
C VAL A 184 -0.41 19.44 -15.64
N ARG A 185 -1.61 19.23 -15.12
CA ARG A 185 -2.73 18.66 -15.90
C ARG A 185 -3.09 19.61 -17.06
N PRO A 186 -3.61 19.10 -18.19
CA PRO A 186 -4.07 19.95 -19.28
C PRO A 186 -5.04 21.03 -18.80
N GLY A 187 -4.77 22.29 -19.19
CA GLY A 187 -5.53 23.46 -18.78
C GLY A 187 -5.30 23.95 -17.35
N SER A 188 -4.43 23.31 -16.58
CA SER A 188 -4.01 23.75 -15.24
C SER A 188 -2.80 24.69 -15.32
N ARG A 189 -2.46 25.30 -14.19
CA ARG A 189 -1.32 26.24 -14.07
C ARG A 189 -0.39 25.80 -12.95
N ALA A 190 0.88 26.13 -13.09
CA ALA A 190 1.86 25.99 -12.03
C ALA A 190 1.42 26.76 -10.75
N PRO A 191 1.77 26.26 -9.56
CA PRO A 191 1.54 26.97 -8.30
C PRO A 191 2.15 28.38 -8.32
N ARG A 192 1.37 29.41 -7.96
CA ARG A 192 1.76 30.82 -8.06
C ARG A 192 3.04 31.15 -7.27
N GLY A 193 3.26 30.44 -6.15
CA GLY A 193 4.44 30.67 -5.30
C GLY A 193 5.77 30.37 -5.97
N LEU A 194 5.81 29.53 -7.02
CA LEU A 194 7.04 29.22 -7.76
C LEU A 194 7.58 30.40 -8.57
N GLY A 195 6.77 31.43 -8.82
CA GLY A 195 7.13 32.51 -9.75
C GLY A 195 7.00 32.07 -11.22
N ALA A 196 7.83 32.64 -12.09
CA ALA A 196 7.87 32.28 -13.51
C ALA A 196 8.78 31.05 -13.68
N VAL A 197 8.17 29.89 -13.92
CA VAL A 197 8.88 28.62 -14.16
C VAL A 197 8.44 28.02 -15.48
N GLU A 198 9.31 27.17 -16.07
CA GLU A 198 8.94 26.34 -17.21
C GLU A 198 7.75 25.47 -16.80
N THR A 199 6.73 25.39 -17.67
CA THR A 199 5.50 24.65 -17.39
C THR A 199 5.19 23.75 -18.59
N THR A 200 5.00 22.45 -18.31
CA THR A 200 4.68 21.43 -19.31
C THR A 200 3.38 20.74 -18.95
N GLU A 201 2.43 20.66 -19.88
CA GLU A 201 1.21 19.89 -19.67
C GLU A 201 1.50 18.39 -19.85
N VAL A 202 1.03 17.58 -18.90
CA VAL A 202 1.14 16.12 -18.92
C VAL A 202 -0.21 15.46 -18.66
N THR A 203 -0.47 14.34 -19.32
CA THR A 203 -1.69 13.54 -19.15
C THR A 203 -1.45 12.35 -18.22
N GLY A 204 -2.54 11.78 -17.69
CA GLY A 204 -2.52 10.58 -16.85
C GLY A 204 -2.43 10.83 -15.35
N SER A 205 -2.04 12.05 -14.92
CA SER A 205 -1.98 12.37 -13.49
C SER A 205 -3.34 12.33 -12.80
N ALA A 206 -4.40 12.74 -13.50
CA ALA A 206 -5.77 12.69 -12.98
C ALA A 206 -6.23 11.23 -12.80
N GLU A 207 -5.97 10.39 -13.79
CA GLU A 207 -6.29 8.98 -13.76
C GLU A 207 -5.53 8.23 -12.64
N LEU A 208 -4.29 8.66 -12.35
CA LEU A 208 -3.50 8.15 -11.24
C LEU A 208 -4.06 8.62 -9.89
N LEU A 209 -4.17 9.94 -9.68
CA LEU A 209 -4.40 10.54 -8.36
C LEU A 209 -5.88 10.58 -7.94
N ASP A 210 -6.80 10.73 -8.91
CA ASP A 210 -8.24 10.79 -8.66
C ASP A 210 -8.89 9.40 -8.76
N GLY A 211 -8.07 8.37 -9.04
CA GLY A 211 -8.47 6.96 -9.16
C GLY A 211 -8.64 6.26 -7.82
N SER A 212 -9.18 5.05 -7.89
CA SER A 212 -9.24 4.15 -6.72
C SER A 212 -7.90 3.44 -6.51
N SER A 213 -7.49 3.23 -5.25
CA SER A 213 -6.32 2.39 -4.90
C SER A 213 -6.42 0.95 -5.41
N LEU A 214 -7.61 0.52 -5.77
CA LEU A 214 -7.81 -0.81 -6.36
C LEU A 214 -7.08 -0.95 -7.70
N VAL A 215 -6.87 0.15 -8.43
CA VAL A 215 -6.32 0.11 -9.79
C VAL A 215 -5.34 1.27 -9.96
N ALA A 216 -4.05 1.01 -9.81
CA ALA A 216 -3.04 2.00 -10.16
C ALA A 216 -2.94 2.13 -11.69
N VAL A 217 -3.11 3.34 -12.19
CA VAL A 217 -2.88 3.71 -13.60
C VAL A 217 -1.50 4.35 -13.69
N ILE A 218 -0.64 3.80 -14.54
CA ILE A 218 0.70 4.36 -14.72
C ILE A 218 0.65 5.45 -15.80
N PRO A 219 0.94 6.73 -15.48
CA PRO A 219 0.98 7.81 -16.46
C PRO A 219 2.33 7.81 -17.21
N GLY A 220 2.54 6.83 -18.09
CA GLY A 220 3.83 6.59 -18.76
C GLY A 220 4.38 7.82 -19.47
N SER A 221 3.54 8.59 -20.19
CA SER A 221 3.97 9.82 -20.88
C SER A 221 4.46 10.90 -19.90
N ALA A 222 3.88 10.99 -18.71
CA ALA A 222 4.34 11.92 -17.69
C ALA A 222 5.67 11.46 -17.08
N VAL A 223 5.82 10.16 -16.82
CA VAL A 223 7.10 9.57 -16.37
C VAL A 223 8.20 9.87 -17.39
N ASP A 224 7.95 9.60 -18.69
CA ASP A 224 8.91 9.88 -19.78
C ASP A 224 9.28 11.37 -19.84
N THR A 225 8.32 12.27 -19.61
CA THR A 225 8.56 13.72 -19.59
C THR A 225 9.48 14.11 -18.42
N VAL A 226 9.26 13.57 -17.23
CA VAL A 226 10.16 13.81 -16.06
C VAL A 226 11.57 13.30 -16.35
N VAL A 227 11.68 12.08 -16.89
CA VAL A 227 12.97 11.47 -17.24
C VAL A 227 13.70 12.34 -18.27
N ALA A 228 13.00 12.76 -19.33
CA ALA A 228 13.60 13.57 -20.39
C ALA A 228 14.08 14.95 -19.88
N TRP A 229 13.32 15.59 -19.00
CA TRP A 229 13.68 16.87 -18.42
C TRP A 229 14.92 16.75 -17.52
N VAL A 230 14.96 15.74 -16.63
CA VAL A 230 16.12 15.48 -15.77
C VAL A 230 17.36 15.14 -16.62
N ASP A 231 17.19 14.32 -17.66
CA ASP A 231 18.27 13.95 -18.57
C ASP A 231 18.86 15.17 -19.30
N ALA A 232 18.01 16.09 -19.77
CA ALA A 232 18.43 17.32 -20.43
C ALA A 232 19.16 18.30 -19.48
N TRP A 233 18.77 18.33 -18.21
CA TRP A 233 19.38 19.19 -17.20
C TRP A 233 20.68 18.59 -16.64
N ALA A 234 20.82 17.26 -16.62
CA ALA A 234 21.99 16.59 -16.10
C ALA A 234 23.27 17.02 -16.88
N PRO A 235 24.37 17.35 -16.16
CA PRO A 235 25.60 17.79 -16.82
C PRO A 235 26.18 16.67 -17.71
N PRO A 236 26.95 17.03 -18.74
CA PRO A 236 27.69 16.05 -19.51
C PRO A 236 28.80 15.40 -18.66
N GLY A 237 29.06 14.13 -18.89
CA GLY A 237 30.12 13.39 -18.22
C GLY A 237 29.67 12.71 -16.93
N ALA A 238 29.55 11.38 -16.99
CA ALA A 238 29.22 10.57 -15.84
C ALA A 238 30.47 10.35 -14.95
N ARG A 239 30.28 10.30 -13.65
CA ARG A 239 31.30 10.02 -12.66
C ARG A 239 31.03 8.72 -11.94
N PRO A 240 32.05 7.93 -11.57
CA PRO A 240 31.83 6.74 -10.76
C PRO A 240 31.13 7.09 -9.46
N VAL A 241 30.10 6.28 -9.12
CA VAL A 241 29.36 6.37 -7.85
C VAL A 241 29.51 5.07 -7.08
N ALA A 242 29.50 5.15 -5.76
CA ALA A 242 29.60 3.99 -4.89
C ALA A 242 28.31 3.81 -4.09
N PRO A 243 27.85 2.56 -3.90
CA PRO A 243 26.69 2.31 -3.05
C PRO A 243 26.91 2.90 -1.65
N PRO A 244 25.93 3.64 -1.12
CA PRO A 244 26.00 4.13 0.26
C PRO A 244 25.92 2.95 1.24
N LEU A 245 26.47 3.13 2.44
CA LEU A 245 26.31 2.16 3.50
C LEU A 245 24.85 2.17 3.98
N LEU A 246 24.18 1.03 3.86
CA LEU A 246 22.82 0.83 4.34
C LEU A 246 22.79 -0.24 5.43
N HIS A 247 21.89 -0.08 6.39
CA HIS A 247 21.62 -1.12 7.38
C HIS A 247 20.68 -2.17 6.78
N GLU A 248 20.96 -3.45 6.97
CA GLU A 248 20.14 -4.56 6.48
C GLU A 248 19.00 -4.88 7.43
N VAL A 249 19.11 -4.43 8.67
CA VAL A 249 18.13 -4.63 9.75
C VAL A 249 17.76 -3.28 10.34
N LEU A 250 16.47 -3.09 10.60
CA LEU A 250 15.93 -1.99 11.38
C LEU A 250 15.56 -2.51 12.78
N ASP A 251 16.19 -1.99 13.80
CA ASP A 251 15.70 -2.12 15.17
C ASP A 251 14.59 -1.09 15.38
N VAL A 252 13.33 -1.54 15.32
CA VAL A 252 12.15 -0.69 15.54
C VAL A 252 12.11 -0.18 16.97
N ASP A 253 12.38 -1.09 17.91
CA ASP A 253 12.57 -0.85 19.33
C ASP A 253 13.37 -2.01 19.97
N ALA A 254 13.49 -2.03 21.29
CA ALA A 254 14.23 -3.08 22.02
C ALA A 254 13.64 -4.51 21.87
N ARG A 255 12.44 -4.64 21.31
CA ARG A 255 11.74 -5.93 21.18
C ARG A 255 11.48 -6.35 19.74
N VAL A 256 11.48 -5.43 18.79
CA VAL A 256 11.07 -5.70 17.40
C VAL A 256 12.14 -5.25 16.44
N SER A 257 12.50 -6.13 15.52
CA SER A 257 13.36 -5.82 14.39
C SER A 257 12.70 -6.20 13.06
N GLU A 258 13.11 -5.53 12.01
CA GLU A 258 12.64 -5.75 10.63
C GLU A 258 13.83 -5.97 9.70
N ARG A 259 13.68 -6.88 8.74
CA ARG A 259 14.67 -7.10 7.68
C ARG A 259 14.01 -7.31 6.34
N ILE A 260 14.72 -6.97 5.28
CA ILE A 260 14.28 -7.24 3.91
C ILE A 260 14.57 -8.70 3.60
N VAL A 261 13.57 -9.38 3.03
CA VAL A 261 13.69 -10.76 2.56
C VAL A 261 13.16 -10.87 1.13
N ARG A 262 13.57 -11.91 0.41
CA ARG A 262 13.14 -12.19 -0.95
C ARG A 262 12.65 -13.61 -1.06
N PHE A 263 11.58 -13.84 -1.84
CA PHE A 263 10.96 -15.14 -1.97
C PHE A 263 10.81 -15.58 -3.43
N GLY A 264 11.03 -16.87 -3.63
CA GLY A 264 10.75 -17.57 -4.89
C GLY A 264 11.60 -17.11 -6.08
N PRO A 265 11.32 -17.70 -7.25
CA PRO A 265 12.08 -17.43 -8.49
C PRO A 265 11.82 -16.02 -9.05
N ASP A 266 10.69 -15.40 -8.70
CA ASP A 266 10.29 -14.06 -9.13
C ASP A 266 10.82 -12.94 -8.21
N ASP A 267 11.69 -13.30 -7.24
CA ASP A 267 12.37 -12.38 -6.32
C ASP A 267 11.37 -11.44 -5.59
N LEU A 268 10.29 -12.03 -5.04
CA LEU A 268 9.24 -11.26 -4.38
C LEU A 268 9.80 -10.51 -3.18
N PHE A 269 9.61 -9.20 -3.17
CA PHE A 269 10.06 -8.35 -2.08
C PHE A 269 9.16 -8.48 -0.86
N ALA A 270 9.76 -8.60 0.32
CA ALA A 270 9.02 -8.61 1.57
C ALA A 270 9.82 -7.98 2.72
N ILE A 271 9.11 -7.58 3.75
CA ILE A 271 9.66 -7.22 5.06
C ILE A 271 9.26 -8.29 6.07
N GLU A 272 10.23 -8.90 6.68
CA GLU A 272 10.05 -9.79 7.81
C GLU A 272 10.20 -9.00 9.10
N THR A 273 9.21 -9.11 9.99
CA THR A 273 9.16 -8.47 11.30
C THR A 273 9.19 -9.56 12.39
N VAL A 274 10.14 -9.48 13.29
CA VAL A 274 10.33 -10.48 14.36
C VAL A 274 10.46 -9.82 15.73
N GLY A 275 9.97 -10.54 16.76
CA GLY A 275 10.16 -10.17 18.15
C GLY A 275 11.43 -10.75 18.75
N SER A 276 12.01 -10.08 19.74
CA SER A 276 13.12 -10.63 20.53
C SER A 276 12.67 -11.86 21.33
N GLY A 277 13.44 -12.95 21.27
CA GLY A 277 13.12 -14.18 22.01
C GLY A 277 12.02 -15.03 21.39
N GLN A 278 11.86 -14.98 20.07
CA GLN A 278 10.88 -15.77 19.33
C GLN A 278 11.05 -17.28 19.57
N SER A 279 9.95 -17.98 19.86
CA SER A 279 9.90 -19.43 20.01
C SER A 279 9.98 -20.15 18.65
N GLU A 280 10.52 -21.38 18.62
CA GLU A 280 10.44 -22.26 17.45
C GLU A 280 8.99 -22.62 17.07
N HIS A 281 8.06 -22.50 18.01
CA HIS A 281 6.63 -22.74 17.82
C HIS A 281 5.82 -21.46 17.62
N ALA A 282 6.50 -20.34 17.40
CA ALA A 282 5.84 -19.05 17.17
C ALA A 282 4.94 -19.09 15.93
N PRO A 283 3.78 -18.41 15.94
CA PRO A 283 2.96 -18.29 14.75
C PRO A 283 3.71 -17.54 13.65
N VAL A 284 3.60 -18.07 12.43
CA VAL A 284 4.11 -17.44 11.21
C VAL A 284 2.93 -16.81 10.48
N VAL A 285 2.94 -15.48 10.41
CA VAL A 285 1.85 -14.69 9.85
C VAL A 285 2.26 -14.10 8.52
N VAL A 286 1.50 -14.39 7.45
CA VAL A 286 1.70 -13.77 6.14
C VAL A 286 0.57 -12.78 5.88
N LEU A 287 0.95 -11.51 5.57
CA LEU A 287 0.01 -10.43 5.30
C LEU A 287 -0.08 -10.14 3.81
N HIS A 288 -1.30 -10.19 3.27
CA HIS A 288 -1.63 -9.90 1.87
C HIS A 288 -2.39 -8.59 1.73
N ASN A 289 -1.92 -7.72 0.83
CA ASN A 289 -2.50 -6.41 0.57
C ASN A 289 -3.74 -6.46 -0.31
N GLY A 290 -4.54 -5.40 -0.24
CA GLY A 290 -5.61 -5.11 -1.19
C GLY A 290 -5.11 -4.65 -2.56
N GLY A 291 -5.98 -4.67 -3.57
CA GLY A 291 -5.81 -4.03 -4.88
C GLY A 291 -4.39 -3.91 -5.41
N ALA A 292 -4.01 -2.71 -5.80
CA ALA A 292 -2.67 -2.34 -6.24
C ALA A 292 -1.76 -1.83 -5.09
N GLU A 293 -2.20 -1.96 -3.84
CA GLU A 293 -1.45 -1.53 -2.66
C GLU A 293 -0.19 -2.39 -2.46
N HIS A 294 0.81 -1.81 -1.81
CA HIS A 294 2.03 -2.50 -1.42
C HIS A 294 2.01 -2.86 0.08
N ARG A 295 3.01 -3.57 0.55
CA ARG A 295 3.18 -4.17 1.89
C ARG A 295 2.96 -3.25 3.11
N VAL A 296 2.92 -1.94 2.92
CA VAL A 296 2.70 -0.97 4.01
C VAL A 296 1.21 -0.90 4.40
N GLY A 297 0.33 -0.97 3.38
CA GLY A 297 -1.11 -0.82 3.55
C GLY A 297 -1.55 0.62 3.84
N VAL A 298 -2.86 0.81 3.88
CA VAL A 298 -3.49 2.12 4.12
C VAL A 298 -3.16 2.64 5.52
N ALA A 299 -2.72 3.90 5.62
CA ALA A 299 -2.33 4.55 6.87
C ALA A 299 -1.38 3.66 7.73
N ASP A 300 -0.41 3.04 7.08
CA ASP A 300 0.59 2.16 7.69
C ASP A 300 0.01 0.95 8.44
N PHE A 301 -1.24 0.56 8.14
CA PHE A 301 -1.99 -0.48 8.86
C PHE A 301 -1.23 -1.80 8.95
N GLN A 302 -0.66 -2.28 7.84
CA GLN A 302 0.05 -3.56 7.85
C GLN A 302 1.38 -3.50 8.60
N VAL A 303 2.03 -2.34 8.60
CA VAL A 303 3.23 -2.10 9.41
C VAL A 303 2.87 -2.16 10.90
N ALA A 304 1.83 -1.43 11.30
CA ALA A 304 1.35 -1.43 12.69
C ALA A 304 0.93 -2.83 13.16
N LEU A 305 0.21 -3.57 12.30
CA LEU A 305 -0.21 -4.95 12.58
C LEU A 305 1.00 -5.88 12.74
N ALA A 306 1.96 -5.83 11.81
CA ALA A 306 3.14 -6.68 11.85
C ALA A 306 3.99 -6.43 13.10
N ARG A 307 4.25 -5.15 13.41
CA ARG A 307 5.00 -4.76 14.61
C ARG A 307 4.27 -5.13 15.90
N GLY A 308 2.92 -5.02 15.91
CA GLY A 308 2.08 -5.47 17.03
C GLY A 308 2.15 -6.98 17.26
N LEU A 309 1.94 -7.78 16.22
CA LEU A 309 2.03 -9.23 16.26
C LEU A 309 3.43 -9.73 16.65
N ALA A 310 4.48 -9.08 16.16
CA ALA A 310 5.86 -9.42 16.52
C ALA A 310 6.14 -9.16 18.01
N ARG A 311 5.59 -8.08 18.60
CA ARG A 311 5.65 -7.87 20.06
C ARG A 311 4.91 -8.94 20.84
N ASP A 312 3.87 -9.53 20.26
CA ASP A 312 3.12 -10.65 20.82
C ASP A 312 3.79 -12.02 20.56
N GLY A 313 4.98 -12.04 19.93
CA GLY A 313 5.80 -13.22 19.69
C GLY A 313 5.64 -13.91 18.34
N ALA A 314 4.89 -13.34 17.40
CA ALA A 314 4.76 -13.87 16.05
C ALA A 314 5.96 -13.52 15.15
N ARG A 315 6.23 -14.35 14.15
CA ARG A 315 7.05 -14.05 12.98
C ARG A 315 6.12 -13.55 11.88
N VAL A 316 6.28 -12.33 11.40
CA VAL A 316 5.36 -11.72 10.45
C VAL A 316 6.05 -11.36 9.14
N VAL A 317 5.44 -11.68 8.01
CA VAL A 317 5.95 -11.35 6.68
C VAL A 317 4.92 -10.53 5.93
N ARG A 318 5.31 -9.34 5.49
CA ARG A 318 4.55 -8.43 4.64
C ARG A 318 5.11 -8.50 3.22
N VAL A 319 4.32 -9.02 2.28
CA VAL A 319 4.81 -9.35 0.93
C VAL A 319 4.27 -8.37 -0.10
N ASP A 320 5.13 -7.88 -0.97
CA ASP A 320 4.73 -7.30 -2.26
C ASP A 320 4.59 -8.44 -3.28
N ARG A 321 3.37 -8.78 -3.67
CA ARG A 321 3.16 -9.71 -4.77
C ARG A 321 3.57 -9.09 -6.11
N ARG A 322 3.76 -9.88 -7.15
CA ARG A 322 4.04 -9.34 -8.50
C ARG A 322 3.00 -8.30 -8.92
N GLY A 323 3.48 -7.22 -9.52
CA GLY A 323 2.68 -6.06 -9.91
C GLY A 323 2.42 -5.05 -8.80
N THR A 324 2.96 -5.24 -7.59
CA THR A 324 2.88 -4.27 -6.48
C THR A 324 4.25 -3.96 -5.90
N GLY A 325 4.37 -2.81 -5.26
CA GLY A 325 5.54 -2.38 -4.51
C GLY A 325 6.87 -2.55 -5.25
N GLU A 326 7.80 -3.28 -4.64
CA GLU A 326 9.15 -3.52 -5.17
C GLU A 326 9.28 -4.83 -5.98
N SER A 327 8.23 -5.65 -6.03
CA SER A 327 8.26 -6.90 -6.80
C SER A 327 8.12 -6.64 -8.31
N SER A 328 8.49 -7.63 -9.14
CA SER A 328 8.42 -7.53 -10.59
C SER A 328 6.98 -7.33 -11.11
N ALA A 329 6.85 -6.92 -12.37
CA ALA A 329 5.55 -6.81 -13.02
C ALA A 329 4.99 -8.18 -13.39
N VAL A 330 3.65 -8.31 -13.43
CA VAL A 330 2.97 -9.45 -14.06
C VAL A 330 2.89 -9.24 -15.58
N ALA A 331 2.59 -8.02 -16.00
CA ALA A 331 2.45 -7.65 -17.40
C ALA A 331 3.46 -6.55 -17.78
N ALA A 332 4.01 -6.63 -18.98
CA ALA A 332 5.01 -5.67 -19.45
C ALA A 332 4.51 -4.20 -19.54
N ASP A 333 3.20 -4.01 -19.62
CA ASP A 333 2.54 -2.70 -19.60
C ASP A 333 2.07 -2.27 -18.20
N GLU A 334 2.55 -2.96 -17.14
CA GLU A 334 2.26 -2.65 -15.74
C GLU A 334 0.76 -2.64 -15.39
N ARG A 335 -0.09 -3.27 -16.20
CA ARG A 335 -1.51 -3.36 -15.87
C ARG A 335 -1.72 -4.07 -14.55
N ALA A 336 -2.54 -3.48 -13.68
CA ALA A 336 -3.01 -4.15 -12.48
C ALA A 336 -3.94 -5.32 -12.87
N LEU A 337 -3.52 -6.53 -12.56
CA LEU A 337 -4.30 -7.75 -12.71
C LEU A 337 -4.74 -8.23 -11.33
N PHE A 338 -5.98 -8.73 -11.22
CA PHE A 338 -6.54 -9.21 -9.96
C PHE A 338 -6.98 -10.66 -10.09
N TYR A 339 -6.86 -11.41 -8.99
CA TYR A 339 -7.34 -12.78 -8.89
C TYR A 339 -6.70 -13.71 -9.95
N THR A 340 -5.41 -13.53 -10.21
CA THR A 340 -4.68 -14.25 -11.24
C THR A 340 -3.98 -15.49 -10.70
N GLN A 341 -3.54 -16.36 -11.59
CA GLN A 341 -2.73 -17.53 -11.22
C GLN A 341 -1.39 -17.09 -10.62
N GLU A 342 -0.80 -16.00 -11.11
CA GLU A 342 0.46 -15.45 -10.61
C GLU A 342 0.38 -15.09 -9.12
N TRP A 343 -0.78 -14.66 -8.62
CA TRP A 343 -0.97 -14.39 -7.19
C TRP A 343 -0.95 -15.66 -6.36
N LEU A 344 -1.52 -16.76 -6.89
CA LEU A 344 -1.49 -18.06 -6.23
C LEU A 344 -0.06 -18.62 -6.23
N ASP A 345 0.64 -18.49 -7.36
CA ASP A 345 2.03 -18.92 -7.50
C ASP A 345 2.94 -18.13 -6.54
N ASP A 346 2.71 -16.80 -6.39
CA ASP A 346 3.42 -15.95 -5.45
C ASP A 346 3.20 -16.40 -4.00
N GLN A 347 1.94 -16.70 -3.62
CA GLN A 347 1.62 -17.21 -2.29
C GLN A 347 2.31 -18.55 -2.04
N SER A 348 2.22 -19.49 -2.98
CA SER A 348 2.88 -20.79 -2.86
C SER A 348 4.39 -20.63 -2.69
N ALA A 349 5.05 -19.80 -3.51
CA ALA A 349 6.48 -19.55 -3.41
C ALA A 349 6.90 -18.96 -2.04
N VAL A 350 6.06 -18.09 -1.45
CA VAL A 350 6.30 -17.55 -0.12
C VAL A 350 6.14 -18.63 0.95
N LEU A 351 5.08 -19.42 0.90
CA LEU A 351 4.81 -20.47 1.88
C LEU A 351 5.86 -21.58 1.84
N ASP A 352 6.26 -22.01 0.64
CA ASP A 352 7.33 -23.00 0.45
C ASP A 352 8.67 -22.53 1.04
N ALA A 353 9.01 -21.26 0.79
CA ALA A 353 10.26 -20.69 1.30
C ALA A 353 10.25 -20.45 2.82
N LEU A 354 9.09 -20.15 3.39
CA LEU A 354 8.94 -20.01 4.85
C LEU A 354 9.04 -21.37 5.55
N ALA A 355 8.68 -22.46 4.88
CA ALA A 355 8.69 -23.83 5.39
C ALA A 355 8.02 -23.97 6.76
N ALA A 356 7.01 -23.15 7.03
CA ALA A 356 6.30 -23.13 8.30
C ALA A 356 5.31 -24.30 8.36
N PRO A 357 5.26 -25.05 9.49
CA PRO A 357 4.21 -26.04 9.69
C PRO A 357 2.81 -25.41 9.57
N ALA A 358 1.85 -26.11 8.95
CA ALA A 358 0.50 -25.60 8.74
C ALA A 358 -0.19 -25.20 10.06
N GLU A 359 0.09 -25.91 11.15
CA GLU A 359 -0.41 -25.60 12.49
C GLU A 359 0.15 -24.29 13.08
N GLN A 360 1.25 -23.76 12.54
CA GLN A 360 1.82 -22.45 12.93
C GLN A 360 1.44 -21.35 11.96
N LEU A 361 0.84 -21.68 10.80
CA LEU A 361 0.60 -20.73 9.73
C LEU A 361 -0.69 -19.94 9.94
N VAL A 362 -0.59 -18.63 9.77
CA VAL A 362 -1.71 -17.68 9.77
C VAL A 362 -1.66 -16.86 8.48
N LEU A 363 -2.75 -16.84 7.74
CA LEU A 363 -2.89 -16.00 6.55
C LEU A 363 -3.87 -14.86 6.85
N VAL A 364 -3.44 -13.62 6.64
CA VAL A 364 -4.27 -12.43 6.82
C VAL A 364 -4.31 -11.68 5.51
N GLY A 365 -5.50 -11.38 5.01
CA GLY A 365 -5.65 -10.63 3.79
C GLY A 365 -6.70 -9.54 3.87
N MET A 366 -6.49 -8.45 3.12
CA MET A 366 -7.44 -7.35 2.99
C MET A 366 -7.97 -7.28 1.56
N CYS A 367 -9.29 -7.04 1.39
CA CYS A 367 -9.92 -6.85 0.08
C CYS A 367 -9.58 -8.00 -0.90
N ALA A 368 -8.85 -7.72 -1.98
CA ALA A 368 -8.37 -8.74 -2.91
C ALA A 368 -7.33 -9.69 -2.27
N GLY A 369 -6.56 -9.22 -1.29
CA GLY A 369 -5.69 -10.07 -0.48
C GLY A 369 -6.45 -11.04 0.42
N ALA A 370 -7.67 -10.70 0.84
CA ALA A 370 -8.54 -11.63 1.57
C ALA A 370 -8.95 -12.83 0.69
N TRP A 371 -9.23 -12.57 -0.60
CA TRP A 371 -9.43 -13.66 -1.56
C TRP A 371 -8.22 -14.57 -1.66
N LEU A 372 -7.01 -14.02 -1.65
CA LEU A 372 -5.77 -14.80 -1.72
C LEU A 372 -5.56 -15.62 -0.44
N ALA A 373 -5.69 -15.00 0.73
CA ALA A 373 -5.56 -15.66 2.03
C ALA A 373 -6.53 -16.84 2.22
N GLY A 374 -7.76 -16.72 1.67
CA GLY A 374 -8.78 -17.76 1.72
C GLY A 374 -8.65 -18.85 0.65
N ARG A 375 -7.56 -18.88 -0.16
CA ARG A 375 -7.36 -19.95 -1.15
C ARG A 375 -6.86 -21.22 -0.50
N ASP A 376 -7.31 -22.35 -1.05
CA ASP A 376 -6.81 -23.66 -0.66
C ASP A 376 -5.29 -23.69 -0.84
N THR A 377 -4.61 -24.02 0.20
CA THR A 377 -3.22 -24.46 0.20
C THR A 377 -3.20 -25.98 0.31
N GLU A 378 -2.15 -26.64 -0.14
CA GLU A 378 -2.00 -28.10 0.04
C GLU A 378 -2.08 -28.45 1.53
N ASP A 379 -1.46 -27.62 2.35
CA ASP A 379 -1.52 -27.69 3.82
C ASP A 379 -2.33 -26.51 4.36
N PRO A 380 -3.56 -26.73 4.83
CA PRO A 380 -4.44 -25.67 5.30
C PRO A 380 -3.88 -24.99 6.56
N PRO A 381 -3.85 -23.65 6.60
CA PRO A 381 -3.29 -22.92 7.75
C PRO A 381 -4.17 -23.09 8.99
N ARG A 382 -3.57 -22.84 10.16
CA ARG A 382 -4.28 -22.85 11.45
C ARG A 382 -5.38 -21.78 11.51
N LEU A 383 -5.12 -20.60 10.95
CA LEU A 383 -6.04 -19.46 10.97
C LEU A 383 -5.98 -18.67 9.67
N VAL A 384 -7.16 -18.30 9.16
CA VAL A 384 -7.31 -17.33 8.07
C VAL A 384 -8.11 -16.14 8.57
N VAL A 385 -7.61 -14.93 8.36
CA VAL A 385 -8.34 -13.69 8.64
C VAL A 385 -8.56 -12.91 7.36
N GLU A 386 -9.82 -12.70 7.03
CA GLU A 386 -10.26 -11.97 5.85
C GLU A 386 -10.84 -10.61 6.26
N ILE A 387 -10.14 -9.52 5.91
CA ILE A 387 -10.57 -8.16 6.20
C ILE A 387 -11.23 -7.60 4.95
N SER A 388 -12.47 -7.16 5.05
CA SER A 388 -13.26 -6.57 3.96
C SER A 388 -13.21 -7.39 2.66
N PRO A 389 -13.48 -8.72 2.68
CA PRO A 389 -13.45 -9.54 1.49
C PRO A 389 -14.55 -9.13 0.52
N ASN A 390 -14.19 -8.91 -0.74
CA ASN A 390 -15.13 -8.47 -1.78
C ASN A 390 -15.38 -9.51 -2.88
N ASP A 391 -14.69 -10.67 -2.82
CA ASP A 391 -14.87 -11.78 -3.76
C ASP A 391 -14.82 -13.13 -3.03
N TYR A 392 -15.80 -13.99 -3.33
CA TYR A 392 -15.95 -15.33 -2.78
C TYR A 392 -15.93 -16.41 -3.87
N ARG A 393 -15.44 -16.09 -5.08
CA ARG A 393 -15.33 -17.04 -6.17
C ARG A 393 -14.18 -18.01 -5.90
N ARG A 394 -14.49 -19.30 -5.92
CA ARG A 394 -13.50 -20.35 -5.67
C ARG A 394 -12.66 -20.70 -6.91
N ASN A 395 -13.26 -20.66 -8.09
CA ASN A 395 -12.54 -20.94 -9.32
C ASN A 395 -12.22 -19.64 -9.98
N THR A 396 -10.97 -19.23 -9.92
CA THR A 396 -10.46 -18.56 -11.09
C THR A 396 -9.17 -17.84 -10.80
N ALA A 397 -8.19 -18.39 -11.27
CA ALA A 397 -7.19 -17.78 -12.08
C ALA A 397 -7.76 -17.33 -13.44
N GLN A 398 -8.86 -16.59 -13.50
CA GLN A 398 -9.19 -15.83 -14.70
C GLN A 398 -8.65 -14.44 -14.51
N PRO A 399 -7.77 -13.96 -15.40
CA PRO A 399 -7.24 -12.61 -15.32
C PRO A 399 -8.43 -11.65 -15.31
N GLY A 400 -8.70 -11.06 -14.14
CA GLY A 400 -9.53 -9.88 -14.05
C GLY A 400 -8.83 -8.80 -14.83
N THR A 401 -9.29 -8.53 -16.03
CA THR A 401 -8.73 -7.45 -16.83
C THR A 401 -8.98 -6.13 -16.12
N TYR A 402 -8.09 -5.15 -16.29
CA TYR A 402 -8.28 -3.76 -15.90
C TYR A 402 -9.71 -3.26 -16.20
N ALA A 403 -10.28 -3.65 -17.35
CA ALA A 403 -11.65 -3.35 -17.73
C ALA A 403 -12.71 -3.96 -16.77
N GLU A 404 -12.43 -5.09 -16.13
CA GLU A 404 -13.33 -5.71 -15.15
C GLU A 404 -13.19 -5.06 -13.78
N ALA A 405 -11.99 -4.71 -13.35
CA ALA A 405 -11.75 -3.91 -12.15
C ALA A 405 -12.42 -2.53 -12.29
N LEU A 406 -12.27 -1.86 -13.43
CA LEU A 406 -13.00 -0.61 -13.72
C LEU A 406 -14.53 -0.78 -13.77
N ARG A 407 -15.06 -1.93 -14.16
CA ARG A 407 -16.51 -2.20 -14.12
C ARG A 407 -17.04 -2.32 -12.70
N VAL A 408 -16.22 -2.77 -11.75
CA VAL A 408 -16.58 -2.80 -10.32
C VAL A 408 -16.62 -1.38 -9.75
N VAL A 409 -15.71 -0.52 -10.20
CA VAL A 409 -15.59 0.88 -9.75
C VAL A 409 -16.48 1.83 -10.58
N ALA A 410 -16.80 1.49 -11.84
CA ALA A 410 -17.66 2.32 -12.68
C ALA A 410 -19.07 2.39 -12.11
N ARG A 411 -19.56 3.61 -11.88
CA ARG A 411 -20.95 3.87 -11.47
C ARG A 411 -21.89 3.15 -12.45
N PRO A 412 -22.75 2.26 -11.98
CA PRO A 412 -23.69 1.58 -12.87
C PRO A 412 -24.57 2.61 -13.58
N SER A 413 -24.82 2.41 -14.87
CA SER A 413 -25.66 3.33 -15.63
C SER A 413 -27.01 3.51 -14.95
N PRO A 414 -27.68 4.68 -15.06
CA PRO A 414 -28.99 4.91 -14.44
C PRO A 414 -30.02 3.82 -14.79
N LEU A 415 -29.93 3.25 -15.99
CA LEU A 415 -30.79 2.15 -16.42
C LEU A 415 -30.48 0.86 -15.62
N ARG A 416 -29.21 0.53 -15.40
CA ARG A 416 -28.82 -0.63 -14.57
C ARG A 416 -29.23 -0.46 -13.12
N LEU A 417 -29.14 0.75 -12.55
CA LEU A 417 -29.62 1.05 -11.20
C LEU A 417 -31.15 0.88 -11.11
N ARG A 418 -31.92 1.33 -12.11
CA ARG A 418 -33.37 1.14 -12.16
C ARG A 418 -33.75 -0.33 -12.31
N VAL A 419 -33.10 -1.08 -13.21
CA VAL A 419 -33.32 -2.53 -13.38
C VAL A 419 -32.95 -3.28 -12.08
N ARG A 420 -31.83 -2.91 -11.43
CA ARG A 420 -31.42 -3.48 -10.15
C ARG A 420 -32.41 -3.13 -9.02
N GLY A 421 -32.94 -1.91 -8.99
CA GLY A 421 -33.99 -1.50 -8.07
C GLY A 421 -35.27 -2.32 -8.27
N TRP A 422 -35.71 -2.51 -9.49
CA TRP A 422 -36.85 -3.36 -9.85
C TRP A 422 -36.62 -4.84 -9.47
N TRP A 423 -35.44 -5.36 -9.76
CA TRP A 423 -35.05 -6.72 -9.39
C TRP A 423 -35.09 -6.91 -7.87
N ASN A 424 -34.55 -5.96 -7.12
CA ASN A 424 -34.56 -6.00 -5.66
C ASN A 424 -35.98 -5.86 -5.06
N ALA A 425 -36.88 -5.13 -5.70
CA ALA A 425 -38.23 -4.92 -5.23
C ALA A 425 -39.20 -6.08 -5.58
N LEU A 426 -39.01 -6.73 -6.73
CA LEU A 426 -39.96 -7.71 -7.27
C LEU A 426 -39.52 -9.17 -7.06
N VAL A 427 -38.19 -9.43 -6.90
CA VAL A 427 -37.72 -10.80 -6.73
C VAL A 427 -37.47 -11.11 -5.26
N PRO A 428 -38.14 -12.13 -4.69
CA PRO A 428 -37.96 -12.54 -3.31
C PRO A 428 -36.49 -12.85 -2.97
N GLU A 429 -36.09 -12.47 -1.76
CA GLU A 429 -34.71 -12.62 -1.28
C GLU A 429 -34.12 -14.03 -1.52
N PRO A 430 -34.83 -15.15 -1.24
CA PRO A 430 -34.30 -16.49 -1.47
C PRO A 430 -33.98 -16.79 -2.95
N VAL A 431 -34.72 -16.16 -3.87
CA VAL A 431 -34.49 -16.32 -5.32
C VAL A 431 -33.30 -15.49 -5.76
N ARG A 432 -33.17 -14.24 -5.25
CA ARG A 432 -32.02 -13.38 -5.48
C ARG A 432 -30.72 -14.03 -4.99
N GLU A 433 -30.75 -14.61 -3.79
CA GLU A 433 -29.63 -15.36 -3.23
C GLU A 433 -29.27 -16.59 -4.08
N ARG A 434 -30.28 -17.33 -4.60
CA ARG A 434 -30.03 -18.49 -5.44
C ARG A 434 -29.39 -18.12 -6.78
N VAL A 435 -29.78 -16.99 -7.36
CA VAL A 435 -29.18 -16.45 -8.59
C VAL A 435 -27.77 -15.95 -8.34
N ALA A 436 -27.57 -15.18 -7.26
CA ALA A 436 -26.25 -14.69 -6.86
C ALA A 436 -25.26 -15.85 -6.59
N ARG A 437 -25.72 -16.90 -5.91
CA ARG A 437 -24.91 -18.11 -5.66
C ARG A 437 -24.49 -18.86 -6.93
N ARG A 438 -25.34 -18.88 -7.96
CA ARG A 438 -25.01 -19.48 -9.26
C ARG A 438 -23.96 -18.66 -10.01
N GLY A 439 -24.02 -17.35 -9.89
CA GLY A 439 -23.04 -16.44 -10.50
C GLY A 439 -21.68 -16.40 -9.78
N SER A 440 -21.64 -16.71 -8.47
CA SER A 440 -20.43 -16.70 -7.63
C SER A 440 -19.81 -18.06 -7.34
N HIS A 441 -20.12 -19.09 -8.12
CA HIS A 441 -19.55 -20.46 -7.99
C HIS A 441 -19.54 -21.02 -6.55
N GLY A 442 -20.63 -20.86 -5.81
CA GLY A 442 -20.81 -21.39 -4.46
C GLY A 442 -20.93 -20.34 -3.35
N GLY A 443 -20.62 -19.08 -3.63
CA GLY A 443 -20.68 -17.98 -2.65
C GLY A 443 -19.82 -18.24 -1.41
N VAL A 444 -20.16 -17.59 -0.30
CA VAL A 444 -19.44 -17.71 0.98
C VAL A 444 -19.33 -19.16 1.45
N VAL A 445 -20.40 -19.96 1.32
CA VAL A 445 -20.39 -21.38 1.72
C VAL A 445 -19.35 -22.17 0.93
N GLY A 446 -19.26 -21.94 -0.38
CA GLY A 446 -18.27 -22.62 -1.24
C GLY A 446 -16.83 -22.19 -0.95
N HIS A 447 -16.65 -20.94 -0.57
CA HIS A 447 -15.36 -20.37 -0.22
C HIS A 447 -14.84 -20.87 1.14
N VAL A 448 -15.64 -20.76 2.19
CA VAL A 448 -15.23 -21.07 3.57
C VAL A 448 -15.19 -22.59 3.85
N ARG A 449 -16.07 -23.36 3.19
CA ARG A 449 -16.24 -24.78 3.50
C ARG A 449 -14.96 -25.60 3.47
N PRO A 450 -14.08 -25.52 2.45
CA PRO A 450 -12.87 -26.33 2.44
C PRO A 450 -11.96 -26.02 3.62
N LEU A 451 -11.78 -24.74 3.95
CA LEU A 451 -10.94 -24.30 5.07
C LEU A 451 -11.43 -24.90 6.39
N VAL A 452 -12.70 -24.67 6.74
CA VAL A 452 -13.26 -25.14 8.02
C VAL A 452 -13.41 -26.67 8.10
N GLU A 453 -13.67 -27.37 6.99
CA GLU A 453 -13.74 -28.85 6.96
C GLU A 453 -12.34 -29.48 7.13
N HIS A 454 -11.25 -28.76 6.84
CA HIS A 454 -9.87 -29.17 7.12
C HIS A 454 -9.33 -28.68 8.47
N GLY A 455 -10.15 -28.00 9.28
CA GLY A 455 -9.77 -27.58 10.63
C GLY A 455 -9.27 -26.14 10.77
N THR A 456 -9.21 -25.37 9.69
CA THR A 456 -8.83 -23.95 9.71
C THR A 456 -9.90 -23.11 10.39
N ASP A 457 -9.52 -22.28 11.35
CA ASP A 457 -10.37 -21.21 11.85
C ASP A 457 -10.40 -20.06 10.82
N VAL A 458 -11.59 -19.58 10.46
CA VAL A 458 -11.79 -18.47 9.52
C VAL A 458 -12.46 -17.32 10.25
N VAL A 459 -11.86 -16.14 10.19
CA VAL A 459 -12.41 -14.90 10.75
C VAL A 459 -12.64 -13.90 9.63
N VAL A 460 -13.85 -13.41 9.50
CA VAL A 460 -14.21 -12.34 8.55
C VAL A 460 -14.45 -11.06 9.34
N ILE A 461 -13.70 -10.01 9.03
CA ILE A 461 -13.89 -8.66 9.58
C ILE A 461 -14.45 -7.80 8.45
N ALA A 462 -15.66 -7.30 8.60
CA ALA A 462 -16.41 -6.69 7.49
C ALA A 462 -16.95 -5.31 7.84
N ALA A 463 -16.69 -4.34 6.98
CA ALA A 463 -17.40 -3.07 6.93
C ALA A 463 -18.88 -3.28 6.54
N PRO A 464 -19.78 -2.31 6.71
CA PRO A 464 -21.21 -2.49 6.48
C PRO A 464 -21.55 -3.01 5.08
N GLU A 465 -20.94 -2.45 4.04
CA GLU A 465 -21.14 -2.87 2.65
C GLU A 465 -20.62 -4.27 2.36
N ASP A 466 -19.50 -4.66 2.97
CA ASP A 466 -18.90 -5.98 2.84
C ASP A 466 -19.73 -7.03 3.60
N ALA A 467 -20.23 -6.68 4.78
CA ALA A 467 -21.14 -7.52 5.55
C ALA A 467 -22.46 -7.76 4.80
N GLU A 468 -22.99 -6.74 4.12
CA GLU A 468 -24.17 -6.90 3.25
C GLU A 468 -23.87 -7.84 2.07
N LEU A 469 -22.71 -7.69 1.43
CA LEU A 469 -22.26 -8.58 0.36
C LEU A 469 -22.10 -10.01 0.86
N PHE A 470 -21.42 -10.20 2.00
CA PHE A 470 -21.24 -11.49 2.68
C PHE A 470 -22.60 -12.18 2.94
N ASP A 471 -23.53 -11.47 3.58
CA ASP A 471 -24.87 -11.98 3.91
C ASP A 471 -25.65 -12.35 2.65
N ARG A 472 -25.63 -11.50 1.62
CA ARG A 472 -26.30 -11.72 0.33
C ARG A 472 -25.76 -12.95 -0.41
N LEU A 473 -24.47 -13.27 -0.27
CA LEU A 473 -23.85 -14.44 -0.88
C LEU A 473 -23.90 -15.71 0.00
N GLY A 474 -24.72 -15.69 1.04
CA GLY A 474 -25.03 -16.85 1.89
C GLY A 474 -24.22 -16.91 3.19
N GLY A 475 -23.62 -15.81 3.59
CA GLY A 475 -22.77 -15.70 4.79
C GLY A 475 -23.49 -16.09 6.07
N ARG A 476 -24.72 -15.63 6.31
CA ARG A 476 -25.51 -16.03 7.50
C ARG A 476 -25.75 -17.55 7.58
N ARG A 477 -25.88 -18.21 6.42
CA ARG A 477 -26.00 -19.67 6.40
C ARG A 477 -24.67 -20.34 6.76
N ALA A 478 -23.56 -19.83 6.24
CA ALA A 478 -22.24 -20.31 6.58
C ALA A 478 -21.95 -20.13 8.08
N GLU A 479 -22.21 -18.95 8.60
CA GLU A 479 -22.04 -18.59 10.02
C GLU A 479 -22.84 -19.55 10.92
N ARG A 480 -24.15 -19.72 10.69
CA ARG A 480 -24.97 -20.69 11.46
C ARG A 480 -24.46 -22.12 11.39
N ARG A 481 -23.80 -22.52 10.28
CA ARG A 481 -23.30 -23.87 10.09
C ARG A 481 -21.98 -24.12 10.83
N TRP A 482 -21.12 -23.11 10.92
CA TRP A 482 -19.74 -23.29 11.38
C TRP A 482 -19.32 -22.41 12.57
N SER A 483 -20.22 -21.68 13.22
CA SER A 483 -19.91 -20.83 14.39
C SER A 483 -19.89 -21.58 15.72
N GLY A 484 -20.29 -22.88 15.76
CA GLY A 484 -20.42 -23.65 16.99
C GLY A 484 -19.08 -23.89 17.71
N GLU A 485 -19.11 -23.79 19.04
CA GLU A 485 -17.96 -24.11 19.89
C GLU A 485 -17.60 -25.62 19.84
N GLY A 486 -16.31 -25.93 20.07
CA GLY A 486 -15.80 -27.32 20.14
C GLY A 486 -15.57 -28.00 18.79
N ARG A 487 -15.64 -27.28 17.67
CA ARG A 487 -15.26 -27.79 16.34
C ARG A 487 -13.80 -27.46 16.03
N SER A 488 -13.10 -28.36 15.35
CA SER A 488 -11.89 -28.04 14.62
C SER A 488 -12.31 -27.30 13.34
N GLY A 489 -11.96 -26.06 13.20
CA GLY A 489 -12.39 -25.18 12.10
C GLY A 489 -13.74 -24.48 12.36
N ARG A 490 -13.70 -23.19 12.59
CA ARG A 490 -14.87 -22.34 12.87
C ARG A 490 -14.89 -21.14 11.94
N LEU A 491 -16.09 -20.66 11.64
CA LEU A 491 -16.29 -19.37 11.00
C LEU A 491 -16.79 -18.36 12.04
N GLN A 492 -16.08 -17.25 12.16
CA GLN A 492 -16.48 -16.11 12.99
C GLN A 492 -16.57 -14.86 12.13
N VAL A 493 -17.54 -14.00 12.40
CA VAL A 493 -17.77 -12.77 11.63
C VAL A 493 -17.87 -11.58 12.57
N VAL A 494 -16.98 -10.63 12.38
CA VAL A 494 -16.94 -9.34 13.08
C VAL A 494 -17.48 -8.28 12.14
N ARG A 495 -18.59 -7.66 12.48
CA ARG A 495 -19.21 -6.58 11.70
C ARG A 495 -18.89 -5.25 12.36
N VAL A 496 -18.18 -4.38 11.63
CA VAL A 496 -17.72 -3.08 12.12
C VAL A 496 -18.68 -2.01 11.62
N ALA A 497 -19.57 -1.53 12.50
CA ALA A 497 -20.69 -0.66 12.10
C ALA A 497 -20.23 0.67 11.46
N ASP A 498 -19.16 1.26 12.01
CA ASP A 498 -18.60 2.54 11.56
C ASP A 498 -17.29 2.35 10.74
N GLY A 499 -17.14 1.15 10.15
CA GLY A 499 -16.02 0.81 9.27
C GLY A 499 -16.28 1.19 7.83
N ASP A 500 -15.22 1.15 7.03
CA ASP A 500 -15.26 1.30 5.58
C ASP A 500 -14.37 0.24 4.90
N HIS A 501 -14.73 -0.10 3.65
CA HIS A 501 -14.01 -1.11 2.88
C HIS A 501 -12.53 -0.79 2.67
N ALA A 502 -12.20 0.48 2.49
CA ALA A 502 -10.86 0.94 2.15
C ALA A 502 -9.95 1.15 3.37
N MET A 503 -10.43 0.89 4.59
CA MET A 503 -9.68 1.06 5.84
C MET A 503 -9.25 2.52 6.13
N PHE A 504 -9.95 3.51 5.58
CA PHE A 504 -9.69 4.92 5.90
C PHE A 504 -10.19 5.29 7.30
N SER A 505 -11.26 4.65 7.76
CA SER A 505 -11.80 4.84 9.11
C SER A 505 -10.80 4.35 10.18
N PRO A 506 -10.45 5.19 11.18
CA PRO A 506 -9.64 4.75 12.31
C PRO A 506 -10.33 3.63 13.10
N VAL A 507 -11.65 3.66 13.25
CA VAL A 507 -12.44 2.62 13.93
C VAL A 507 -12.26 1.27 13.23
N MET A 508 -12.31 1.23 11.89
CA MET A 508 -12.10 0.00 11.14
C MET A 508 -10.69 -0.56 11.37
N ARG A 509 -9.65 0.30 11.33
CA ARG A 509 -8.27 -0.13 11.57
C ARG A 509 -8.04 -0.61 12.98
N GLU A 510 -8.55 0.10 14.00
CA GLU A 510 -8.42 -0.29 15.41
C GLU A 510 -9.09 -1.63 15.69
N VAL A 511 -10.31 -1.83 15.21
CA VAL A 511 -11.02 -3.12 15.38
C VAL A 511 -10.27 -4.23 14.66
N ALA A 512 -9.80 -4.00 13.43
CA ALA A 512 -9.06 -4.99 12.68
C ALA A 512 -7.74 -5.36 13.36
N LEU A 513 -6.97 -4.37 13.86
CA LEU A 513 -5.73 -4.60 14.63
C LEU A 513 -5.99 -5.44 15.88
N ALA A 514 -7.01 -5.05 16.67
CA ALA A 514 -7.35 -5.74 17.92
C ALA A 514 -7.83 -7.17 17.67
N GLU A 515 -8.73 -7.36 16.69
CA GLU A 515 -9.28 -8.68 16.37
C GLU A 515 -8.21 -9.62 15.82
N VAL A 516 -7.40 -9.18 14.85
CA VAL A 516 -6.33 -10.05 14.31
C VAL A 516 -5.39 -10.49 15.42
N ARG A 517 -4.88 -9.57 16.26
CA ARG A 517 -3.99 -9.90 17.37
C ARG A 517 -4.66 -10.85 18.38
N SER A 518 -5.90 -10.57 18.74
CA SER A 518 -6.68 -11.43 19.67
C SER A 518 -6.87 -12.84 19.11
N ARG A 519 -7.16 -12.97 17.79
CA ARG A 519 -7.37 -14.29 17.16
C ARG A 519 -6.07 -15.08 17.05
N VAL A 520 -4.97 -14.41 16.71
CA VAL A 520 -3.65 -15.05 16.71
C VAL A 520 -3.30 -15.53 18.13
N ALA A 521 -3.44 -14.68 19.15
CA ALA A 521 -3.17 -15.08 20.54
C ALA A 521 -4.06 -16.25 21.01
N ALA A 522 -5.34 -16.27 20.61
CA ALA A 522 -6.25 -17.37 20.96
C ALA A 522 -5.93 -18.69 20.22
N ALA A 523 -5.42 -18.61 18.98
CA ALA A 523 -5.02 -19.78 18.22
C ALA A 523 -3.68 -20.37 18.69
N PHE A 524 -2.84 -19.56 19.33
CA PHE A 524 -1.50 -19.91 19.81
C PHE A 524 -1.32 -19.48 21.28
N PRO A 525 -2.00 -20.13 22.22
CA PRO A 525 -1.86 -19.78 23.61
C PRO A 525 -0.41 -20.02 24.07
N VAL A 526 0.20 -18.99 24.65
CA VAL A 526 1.51 -19.12 25.28
C VAL A 526 1.33 -20.06 26.48
N HIS A 527 1.85 -21.27 26.39
CA HIS A 527 1.90 -22.16 27.55
C HIS A 527 2.86 -21.53 28.56
N ALA A 528 2.30 -21.03 29.67
CA ALA A 528 3.02 -20.44 30.80
C ALA A 528 3.92 -21.47 31.51
#